data_603ecd6fd6dffe9566504cac1466eeb4
#
_entry.id   603ecd6fd6dffe9566504cac1466eeb4
#
_cell.length_a   1.000
_cell.length_b   1.000
_cell.length_c   1.000
_cell.angle_alpha   90.00
_cell.angle_beta   90.00
_cell.angle_gamma   90.00
#
_symmetry.space_group_name_H-M   'P 1'
#
loop_
_entity.id
_entity.type
_entity.pdbx_description
1 polymer ?
#
loop_
_entity_poly.entity_id
_entity_poly.type
_entity_poly.pdbx_seq_one_letter_code
_entity_poly.pdbx_strand_id
1 'polypeptide(L)'
;MINRRKFLKTSLSSLALLSLPKISLAQNNYDVVVIGAGASGLAATSNLMASGKSVLCIEAMSRKGGRCYTDNSIFGVPYDMGAHWLHQYSKNQIAEFGKKHKDKFNIYKDKEPLMIYDGEKKIKGFKLGSLYSKVEKKQWKKNDIPSKDEPFMSQIPEKWKKNKWFHSVHQLLGPCQPAVDFNDYTLNDSHTNSTHQGEGDGYVKEGYGTLLAYYRRDVPVKLKTVVNEIKWGGKGVQIETNQGTISAKTCVVTVSVAVLNAGKIKFSPALPLGKYEAFDGIRLGTVSYTHLRAHETHP
;
A
#
# COMPACT_ATOMS: atom_id res chain seq x y z
N MET A 1 43.67 4.70 54.08
CA MET A 1 43.50 3.42 53.40
C MET A 1 42.01 3.07 53.40
N ILE A 2 41.40 3.01 52.23
CA ILE A 2 39.96 2.68 52.07
C ILE A 2 39.81 1.18 52.28
N ASN A 3 38.99 0.78 53.27
CA ASN A 3 38.79 -0.61 53.62
C ASN A 3 38.08 -1.37 52.52
N ARG A 4 38.65 -2.45 51.98
CA ARG A 4 38.11 -3.27 50.87
C ARG A 4 36.66 -3.69 51.06
N ARG A 5 36.18 -3.91 52.27
CA ARG A 5 34.78 -4.22 52.58
C ARG A 5 33.82 -3.04 52.35
N LYS A 6 34.27 -1.79 52.57
CA LYS A 6 33.44 -0.61 52.26
C LYS A 6 33.34 -0.36 50.75
N PHE A 7 34.43 -0.58 50.02
CA PHE A 7 34.46 -0.44 48.56
C PHE A 7 33.53 -1.45 47.87
N LEU A 8 33.54 -2.72 48.30
CA LEU A 8 32.63 -3.75 47.76
C LEU A 8 31.15 -3.47 48.04
N LYS A 9 30.80 -2.95 49.23
CA LYS A 9 29.42 -2.59 49.55
C LYS A 9 28.91 -1.40 48.73
N THR A 10 29.73 -0.41 48.45
CA THR A 10 29.38 0.75 47.61
C THR A 10 29.32 0.35 46.14
N SER A 11 30.19 -0.53 45.65
CA SER A 11 30.15 -1.00 44.23
C SER A 11 28.93 -1.88 43.93
N LEU A 12 28.50 -2.75 44.87
CA LEU A 12 27.27 -3.55 44.67
C LEU A 12 25.98 -2.70 44.64
N SER A 13 25.94 -1.63 45.45
CA SER A 13 24.78 -0.71 45.42
C SER A 13 24.69 0.09 44.12
N SER A 14 25.83 0.38 43.48
CA SER A 14 25.86 1.10 42.19
C SER A 14 25.50 0.21 40.98
N LEU A 15 25.79 -1.11 41.04
CA LEU A 15 25.42 -2.06 40.00
C LEU A 15 23.93 -2.41 40.05
N ALA A 16 23.30 -2.41 41.23
CA ALA A 16 21.86 -2.69 41.35
C ALA A 16 20.99 -1.60 40.76
N LEU A 17 21.47 -0.37 40.64
CA LEU A 17 20.74 0.75 39.99
C LEU A 17 20.80 0.70 38.45
N LEU A 18 21.73 -0.06 37.86
CA LEU A 18 21.84 -0.22 36.39
C LEU A 18 20.95 -1.32 35.83
N SER A 19 20.35 -2.17 36.68
CA SER A 19 19.49 -3.28 36.31
C SER A 19 17.99 -3.03 36.53
N LEU A 20 17.61 -1.83 36.97
CA LEU A 20 16.17 -1.48 36.99
C LEU A 20 15.69 -1.37 35.54
N PRO A 21 14.64 -2.12 35.16
CA PRO A 21 14.04 -1.90 33.87
C PRO A 21 13.68 -0.40 33.79
N LYS A 22 14.11 0.25 32.71
CA LYS A 22 13.65 1.62 32.43
C LYS A 22 12.13 1.56 32.39
N ILE A 23 11.48 1.90 33.50
CA ILE A 23 10.06 2.18 33.53
C ILE A 23 9.91 3.44 32.68
N SER A 24 9.76 3.24 31.37
CA SER A 24 9.32 4.29 30.49
C SER A 24 7.91 4.62 30.95
N LEU A 25 7.77 5.68 31.73
CA LEU A 25 6.48 6.29 32.00
C LEU A 25 5.90 6.61 30.63
N ALA A 26 4.91 5.82 30.23
CA ALA A 26 4.18 6.00 28.98
C ALA A 26 3.54 7.39 29.05
N GLN A 27 4.20 8.36 28.43
CA GLN A 27 3.71 9.74 28.43
C GLN A 27 2.55 9.78 27.43
N ASN A 28 1.33 9.88 27.96
CA ASN A 28 0.10 10.04 27.18
C ASN A 28 0.08 11.41 26.51
N ASN A 29 0.81 11.57 25.41
CA ASN A 29 0.99 12.88 24.79
C ASN A 29 0.24 13.02 23.47
N TYR A 30 -0.45 11.97 23.01
CA TYR A 30 -1.08 12.01 21.70
C TYR A 30 -2.58 11.72 21.79
N ASP A 31 -3.37 12.49 21.02
CA ASP A 31 -4.77 12.13 20.78
C ASP A 31 -4.83 10.87 19.94
N VAL A 32 -4.01 10.78 18.89
CA VAL A 32 -4.00 9.68 17.94
C VAL A 32 -2.57 9.25 17.58
N VAL A 33 -2.35 7.94 17.56
CA VAL A 33 -1.17 7.35 16.89
C VAL A 33 -1.61 6.73 15.59
N VAL A 34 -0.97 7.11 14.48
CA VAL A 34 -1.18 6.50 13.16
C VAL A 34 -0.05 5.51 12.89
N ILE A 35 -0.41 4.24 12.66
CA ILE A 35 0.52 3.14 12.43
C ILE A 35 0.62 2.85 10.94
N GLY A 36 1.77 3.14 10.36
CA GLY A 36 2.06 3.08 8.93
C GLY A 36 2.09 4.45 8.28
N ALA A 37 3.16 4.77 7.56
CA ALA A 37 3.34 6.01 6.81
C ALA A 37 3.24 5.79 5.29
N GLY A 38 2.37 4.91 4.85
CA GLY A 38 1.91 4.82 3.47
C GLY A 38 0.97 5.97 3.11
N ALA A 39 0.45 6.02 1.89
CA ALA A 39 -0.43 7.09 1.41
C ALA A 39 -1.62 7.34 2.37
N SER A 40 -2.28 6.26 2.82
CA SER A 40 -3.43 6.36 3.75
C SER A 40 -3.03 6.89 5.13
N GLY A 41 -1.91 6.42 5.70
CA GLY A 41 -1.44 6.90 7.01
C GLY A 41 -0.99 8.35 6.97
N LEU A 42 -0.29 8.75 5.91
CA LEU A 42 0.10 10.15 5.71
C LEU A 42 -1.13 11.06 5.54
N ALA A 43 -2.15 10.62 4.81
CA ALA A 43 -3.40 11.36 4.65
C ALA A 43 -4.17 11.46 5.98
N ALA A 44 -4.30 10.36 6.72
CA ALA A 44 -4.95 10.34 8.03
C ALA A 44 -4.25 11.29 9.00
N THR A 45 -2.90 11.22 9.08
CA THR A 45 -2.12 12.10 9.95
C THR A 45 -2.32 13.57 9.60
N SER A 46 -2.21 13.92 8.31
CA SER A 46 -2.40 15.31 7.84
C SER A 46 -3.79 15.84 8.19
N ASN A 47 -4.85 15.06 7.97
CA ASN A 47 -6.22 15.48 8.27
C ASN A 47 -6.46 15.62 9.77
N LEU A 48 -5.94 14.73 10.58
CA LEU A 48 -6.05 14.80 12.04
C LEU A 48 -5.30 16.01 12.60
N MET A 49 -4.09 16.29 12.09
CA MET A 49 -3.33 17.49 12.45
C MET A 49 -4.09 18.77 12.06
N ALA A 50 -4.65 18.82 10.85
CA ALA A 50 -5.48 19.96 10.39
C ALA A 50 -6.73 20.16 11.26
N SER A 51 -7.22 19.11 11.92
CA SER A 51 -8.33 19.16 12.89
C SER A 51 -7.88 19.50 14.32
N GLY A 52 -6.62 19.94 14.50
CA GLY A 52 -6.08 20.34 15.80
C GLY A 52 -5.77 19.19 16.76
N LYS A 53 -5.66 17.95 16.27
CA LYS A 53 -5.30 16.80 17.11
C LYS A 53 -3.78 16.68 17.27
N SER A 54 -3.35 16.27 18.46
CA SER A 54 -1.97 15.83 18.71
C SER A 54 -1.79 14.44 18.12
N VAL A 55 -0.99 14.31 17.03
CA VAL A 55 -0.85 13.07 16.26
C VAL A 55 0.62 12.67 16.17
N LEU A 56 0.88 11.39 16.37
CA LEU A 56 2.16 10.77 16.05
C LEU A 56 1.95 9.75 14.93
N CYS A 57 2.67 9.89 13.83
CA CYS A 57 2.75 8.87 12.78
C CYS A 57 4.02 8.05 12.97
N ILE A 58 3.88 6.73 12.99
CA ILE A 58 5.01 5.79 13.13
C ILE A 58 5.09 4.85 11.93
N GLU A 59 6.32 4.53 11.52
CA GLU A 59 6.59 3.68 10.35
C GLU A 59 7.74 2.70 10.64
N ALA A 60 7.52 1.44 10.28
CA ALA A 60 8.50 0.39 10.48
C ALA A 60 9.73 0.52 9.58
N MET A 61 9.54 1.02 8.37
CA MET A 61 10.61 1.21 7.38
C MET A 61 11.43 2.48 7.69
N SER A 62 12.55 2.62 6.97
CA SER A 62 13.40 3.82 7.01
C SER A 62 12.91 4.96 6.11
N ARG A 63 11.73 4.83 5.48
CA ARG A 63 11.14 5.78 4.53
C ARG A 63 9.63 5.89 4.66
N LYS A 64 9.06 7.01 4.22
CA LYS A 64 7.62 7.20 4.01
C LYS A 64 7.19 6.61 2.66
N GLY A 65 5.87 6.55 2.44
CA GLY A 65 5.25 6.24 1.14
C GLY A 65 4.73 4.82 1.02
N GLY A 66 5.25 3.86 1.81
CA GLY A 66 4.81 2.47 1.74
C GLY A 66 4.98 1.88 0.33
N ARG A 67 3.87 1.50 -0.32
CA ARG A 67 3.84 0.98 -1.71
C ARG A 67 4.01 2.05 -2.79
N CYS A 68 3.97 3.33 -2.46
CA CYS A 68 4.39 4.41 -3.35
C CYS A 68 5.86 4.70 -3.08
N TYR A 69 6.73 4.08 -3.88
CA TYR A 69 8.18 4.20 -3.73
C TYR A 69 8.85 4.40 -5.09
N THR A 70 9.60 5.47 -5.20
CA THR A 70 10.46 5.75 -6.37
C THR A 70 11.90 5.50 -5.97
N ASP A 71 12.61 4.69 -6.73
CA ASP A 71 14.04 4.46 -6.61
C ASP A 71 14.78 5.23 -7.70
N ASN A 72 15.88 5.89 -7.32
CA ASN A 72 16.74 6.64 -8.25
C ASN A 72 18.13 6.01 -8.42
N SER A 73 18.40 4.94 -7.66
CA SER A 73 19.74 4.38 -7.55
C SER A 73 20.00 3.24 -8.54
N ILE A 74 18.98 2.46 -8.89
CA ILE A 74 19.13 1.23 -9.68
C ILE A 74 19.41 1.55 -11.15
N PHE A 75 18.64 2.47 -11.75
CA PHE A 75 18.70 2.75 -13.19
C PHE A 75 19.28 4.15 -13.52
N GLY A 76 19.73 4.92 -12.51
CA GLY A 76 20.19 6.30 -12.71
C GLY A 76 19.08 7.28 -13.12
N VAL A 77 17.84 6.83 -13.18
CA VAL A 77 16.63 7.62 -13.44
C VAL A 77 15.55 7.26 -12.42
N PRO A 78 14.58 8.14 -12.15
CA PRO A 78 13.48 7.83 -11.28
C PRO A 78 12.69 6.61 -11.78
N TYR A 79 12.54 5.60 -10.93
CA TYR A 79 11.79 4.39 -11.25
C TYR A 79 10.84 4.04 -10.10
N ASP A 80 9.55 3.94 -10.41
CA ASP A 80 8.55 3.58 -9.43
C ASP A 80 8.54 2.06 -9.19
N MET A 81 8.98 1.66 -8.00
CA MET A 81 9.02 0.27 -7.53
C MET A 81 7.66 -0.22 -7.01
N GLY A 82 6.61 0.55 -7.20
CA GLY A 82 5.26 0.26 -6.73
C GLY A 82 4.23 1.03 -7.54
N ALA A 83 3.39 1.82 -6.87
CA ALA A 83 2.38 2.63 -7.54
C ALA A 83 3.04 3.61 -8.53
N HIS A 84 2.54 3.63 -9.76
CA HIS A 84 3.08 4.41 -10.85
C HIS A 84 2.03 5.36 -11.46
N TRP A 85 0.79 4.90 -11.64
CA TRP A 85 -0.24 5.70 -12.28
C TRP A 85 -1.02 6.59 -11.32
N LEU A 86 -1.25 7.82 -11.75
CA LEU A 86 -2.22 8.73 -11.18
C LEU A 86 -3.57 8.46 -11.83
N HIS A 87 -4.33 7.52 -11.29
CA HIS A 87 -5.67 7.21 -11.79
C HIS A 87 -6.59 8.43 -11.67
N GLN A 88 -7.56 8.55 -12.59
CA GLN A 88 -8.46 9.69 -12.68
C GLN A 88 -7.71 11.03 -12.78
N TYR A 89 -6.75 11.09 -13.67
CA TYR A 89 -5.78 12.17 -13.83
C TYR A 89 -6.35 13.59 -13.71
N SER A 90 -7.55 13.86 -14.21
CA SER A 90 -8.20 15.17 -14.16
C SER A 90 -8.77 15.53 -12.79
N LYS A 91 -9.11 14.52 -11.96
CA LYS A 91 -9.77 14.70 -10.64
C LYS A 91 -8.87 14.29 -9.48
N ASN A 92 -7.69 13.77 -9.76
CA ASN A 92 -6.75 13.28 -8.75
C ASN A 92 -6.07 14.45 -8.02
N GLN A 93 -6.29 14.57 -6.71
CA GLN A 93 -5.74 15.65 -5.89
C GLN A 93 -4.20 15.69 -5.89
N ILE A 94 -3.55 14.53 -5.95
CA ILE A 94 -2.08 14.44 -6.00
C ILE A 94 -1.58 14.90 -7.37
N ALA A 95 -2.29 14.53 -8.45
CA ALA A 95 -1.99 15.05 -9.79
C ALA A 95 -2.18 16.57 -9.86
N GLU A 96 -3.25 17.08 -9.28
CA GLU A 96 -3.51 18.52 -9.22
C GLU A 96 -2.39 19.26 -8.46
N PHE A 97 -1.97 18.70 -7.31
CA PHE A 97 -0.85 19.25 -6.57
C PHE A 97 0.43 19.28 -7.37
N GLY A 98 0.77 18.18 -8.06
CA GLY A 98 1.95 18.11 -8.92
C GLY A 98 1.90 19.12 -10.07
N LYS A 99 0.71 19.30 -10.69
CA LYS A 99 0.51 20.32 -11.74
C LYS A 99 0.69 21.75 -11.23
N LYS A 100 0.39 22.04 -9.96
CA LYS A 100 0.67 23.34 -9.32
C LYS A 100 2.16 23.55 -9.02
N HIS A 101 2.94 22.48 -8.93
CA HIS A 101 4.38 22.54 -8.66
C HIS A 101 5.20 22.12 -9.88
N LYS A 102 4.96 22.80 -11.02
CA LYS A 102 5.62 22.53 -12.33
C LYS A 102 7.14 22.78 -12.31
N ASP A 103 7.63 23.50 -11.36
CA ASP A 103 9.05 23.73 -11.09
C ASP A 103 9.75 22.46 -10.56
N LYS A 104 8.99 21.49 -10.05
CA LYS A 104 9.49 20.25 -9.42
C LYS A 104 9.00 18.98 -10.07
N PHE A 105 7.81 18.99 -10.66
CA PHE A 105 7.15 17.79 -11.17
C PHE A 105 6.59 17.99 -12.55
N ASN A 106 6.91 17.04 -13.43
CA ASN A 106 6.34 16.93 -14.76
C ASN A 106 5.30 15.81 -14.77
N ILE A 107 4.02 16.20 -14.87
CA ILE A 107 2.90 15.28 -14.91
C ILE A 107 2.43 15.12 -16.36
N TYR A 108 2.39 13.89 -16.82
CA TYR A 108 1.95 13.55 -18.17
C TYR A 108 0.67 12.73 -18.13
N LYS A 109 -0.22 12.96 -19.09
CA LYS A 109 -1.34 12.06 -19.33
C LYS A 109 -0.82 10.85 -20.10
N ASP A 110 -1.19 9.66 -19.66
CA ASP A 110 -0.90 8.44 -20.41
C ASP A 110 -1.68 8.47 -21.74
N LYS A 111 -0.95 8.50 -22.83
CA LYS A 111 -1.47 8.54 -24.19
C LYS A 111 -0.83 7.49 -25.08
N GLU A 112 0.02 6.64 -24.51
CA GLU A 112 0.77 5.69 -25.32
C GLU A 112 -0.15 4.60 -25.87
N PRO A 113 -0.17 4.40 -27.19
CA PRO A 113 -0.95 3.32 -27.76
C PRO A 113 -0.34 1.97 -27.40
N LEU A 114 -1.20 1.03 -27.02
CA LEU A 114 -0.79 -0.34 -26.79
C LEU A 114 -0.17 -0.92 -28.07
N MET A 115 1.12 -1.21 -28.02
CA MET A 115 1.84 -1.89 -29.10
C MET A 115 1.82 -3.40 -28.84
N ILE A 116 1.41 -4.17 -29.83
CA ILE A 116 1.26 -5.61 -29.72
C ILE A 116 2.20 -6.29 -30.71
N TYR A 117 2.96 -7.28 -30.22
CA TYR A 117 3.85 -8.10 -31.01
C TYR A 117 3.44 -9.57 -30.93
N ASP A 118 3.55 -10.29 -32.05
CA ASP A 118 3.42 -11.75 -32.16
C ASP A 118 4.79 -12.28 -32.56
N GLY A 119 5.61 -12.64 -31.57
CA GLY A 119 7.04 -12.78 -31.76
C GLY A 119 7.68 -11.44 -32.11
N GLU A 120 8.50 -11.39 -33.14
CA GLU A 120 9.14 -10.15 -33.62
C GLU A 120 8.22 -9.26 -34.49
N LYS A 121 7.07 -9.80 -34.91
CA LYS A 121 6.16 -9.12 -35.82
C LYS A 121 5.17 -8.22 -35.09
N LYS A 122 5.33 -6.89 -35.28
CA LYS A 122 4.31 -5.94 -34.84
C LYS A 122 2.98 -6.20 -35.55
N ILE A 123 1.91 -6.42 -34.79
CA ILE A 123 0.57 -6.63 -35.32
C ILE A 123 -0.32 -5.42 -35.07
N LYS A 124 -1.27 -5.19 -36.00
CA LYS A 124 -2.30 -4.20 -35.77
C LYS A 124 -3.18 -4.67 -34.59
N GLY A 125 -3.37 -3.80 -33.60
CA GLY A 125 -4.10 -4.09 -32.35
C GLY A 125 -5.52 -4.62 -32.51
N PHE A 126 -6.08 -4.55 -33.72
CA PHE A 126 -7.46 -4.93 -34.05
C PHE A 126 -7.81 -6.39 -33.69
N LYS A 127 -6.90 -7.36 -33.91
CA LYS A 127 -7.21 -8.78 -33.67
C LYS A 127 -7.28 -9.14 -32.19
N LEU A 128 -6.38 -8.62 -31.38
CA LEU A 128 -6.44 -8.75 -29.93
C LEU A 128 -7.51 -7.83 -29.34
N GLY A 129 -7.62 -6.58 -29.85
CA GLY A 129 -8.57 -5.58 -29.38
C GLY A 129 -10.02 -5.99 -29.51
N SER A 130 -10.38 -6.78 -30.52
CA SER A 130 -11.74 -7.33 -30.67
C SER A 130 -12.10 -8.30 -29.53
N LEU A 131 -11.20 -9.20 -29.13
CA LEU A 131 -11.43 -10.10 -27.99
C LEU A 131 -11.34 -9.35 -26.68
N TYR A 132 -10.34 -8.50 -26.52
CA TYR A 132 -10.16 -7.62 -25.35
C TYR A 132 -11.45 -6.85 -25.06
N SER A 133 -11.98 -6.10 -26.05
CA SER A 133 -13.20 -5.33 -25.87
C SER A 133 -14.44 -6.18 -25.55
N LYS A 134 -14.51 -7.43 -26.02
CA LYS A 134 -15.61 -8.34 -25.66
C LYS A 134 -15.51 -8.79 -24.20
N VAL A 135 -14.33 -9.17 -23.75
CA VAL A 135 -14.10 -9.61 -22.37
C VAL A 135 -14.26 -8.44 -21.41
N GLU A 136 -13.66 -7.29 -21.74
CA GLU A 136 -13.77 -6.05 -20.97
C GLU A 136 -15.24 -5.60 -20.83
N LYS A 137 -16.01 -5.55 -21.93
CA LYS A 137 -17.43 -5.21 -21.88
C LYS A 137 -18.23 -6.19 -21.03
N LYS A 138 -17.90 -7.48 -21.04
CA LYS A 138 -18.55 -8.47 -20.18
C LYS A 138 -18.19 -8.24 -18.73
N GLN A 139 -16.93 -7.92 -18.43
CA GLN A 139 -16.44 -7.58 -17.09
C GLN A 139 -17.15 -6.36 -16.50
N TRP A 140 -17.51 -5.37 -17.33
CA TRP A 140 -18.09 -4.09 -16.89
C TRP A 140 -19.60 -3.93 -17.16
N LYS A 141 -20.29 -4.96 -17.64
CA LYS A 141 -21.71 -4.87 -18.00
C LYS A 141 -22.59 -5.01 -16.75
N LYS A 142 -23.14 -3.89 -16.28
CA LYS A 142 -23.93 -3.77 -15.05
C LYS A 142 -25.14 -4.72 -14.92
N ASN A 143 -25.71 -5.16 -16.04
CA ASN A 143 -26.97 -5.93 -16.05
C ASN A 143 -26.76 -7.45 -16.05
N ASP A 144 -25.52 -7.93 -16.11
CA ASP A 144 -25.17 -9.35 -16.19
C ASP A 144 -24.52 -9.86 -14.90
N ILE A 145 -24.82 -9.26 -13.74
CA ILE A 145 -24.29 -9.74 -12.46
C ILE A 145 -24.99 -11.08 -12.15
N PRO A 146 -24.25 -12.18 -12.05
CA PRO A 146 -24.84 -13.46 -11.67
C PRO A 146 -25.51 -13.38 -10.30
N SER A 147 -26.62 -14.10 -10.12
CA SER A 147 -27.29 -14.24 -8.82
C SER A 147 -26.41 -14.98 -7.80
N LYS A 148 -25.42 -15.71 -8.26
CA LYS A 148 -24.39 -16.39 -7.46
C LYS A 148 -23.05 -15.74 -7.70
N ASP A 149 -22.25 -15.67 -6.65
CA ASP A 149 -20.89 -15.16 -6.72
C ASP A 149 -19.97 -16.24 -7.31
N GLU A 150 -19.84 -16.24 -8.64
CA GLU A 150 -19.08 -17.23 -9.39
C GLU A 150 -17.81 -16.59 -10.00
N PRO A 151 -16.72 -17.38 -10.14
CA PRO A 151 -15.51 -16.89 -10.79
C PRO A 151 -15.77 -16.32 -12.17
N PHE A 152 -15.15 -15.20 -12.53
CA PHE A 152 -15.32 -14.57 -13.83
C PHE A 152 -14.93 -15.50 -14.99
N MET A 153 -13.97 -16.40 -14.78
CA MET A 153 -13.58 -17.42 -15.78
C MET A 153 -14.75 -18.30 -16.20
N SER A 154 -15.68 -18.64 -15.30
CA SER A 154 -16.87 -19.46 -15.63
C SER A 154 -17.83 -18.72 -16.56
N GLN A 155 -17.81 -17.39 -16.54
CA GLN A 155 -18.64 -16.52 -17.35
C GLN A 155 -18.10 -16.31 -18.78
N ILE A 156 -16.87 -16.72 -19.05
CA ILE A 156 -16.23 -16.55 -20.36
C ILE A 156 -16.68 -17.69 -21.30
N PRO A 157 -17.28 -17.36 -22.46
CA PRO A 157 -17.70 -18.38 -23.44
C PRO A 157 -16.52 -19.22 -23.92
N GLU A 158 -16.71 -20.54 -24.05
CA GLU A 158 -15.68 -21.49 -24.49
C GLU A 158 -15.07 -21.10 -25.86
N LYS A 159 -15.86 -20.57 -26.78
CA LYS A 159 -15.36 -20.07 -28.06
C LYS A 159 -14.36 -18.92 -27.94
N TRP A 160 -14.39 -18.15 -26.83
CA TRP A 160 -13.43 -17.09 -26.58
C TRP A 160 -12.14 -17.67 -25.95
N LYS A 161 -12.27 -18.67 -25.07
CA LYS A 161 -11.13 -19.37 -24.47
C LYS A 161 -10.26 -20.09 -25.51
N LYS A 162 -10.88 -20.60 -26.60
CA LYS A 162 -10.17 -21.22 -27.73
C LYS A 162 -9.48 -20.22 -28.67
N ASN A 163 -9.65 -18.92 -28.48
CA ASN A 163 -8.96 -17.91 -29.28
C ASN A 163 -7.47 -17.86 -28.91
N LYS A 164 -6.56 -17.82 -29.88
CA LYS A 164 -5.12 -17.78 -29.65
C LYS A 164 -4.66 -16.60 -28.77
N TRP A 165 -5.43 -15.52 -28.75
CA TRP A 165 -5.15 -14.31 -27.96
C TRP A 165 -5.78 -14.34 -26.56
N PHE A 166 -6.53 -15.40 -26.22
CA PHE A 166 -7.26 -15.42 -24.94
C PHE A 166 -6.33 -15.31 -23.75
N HIS A 167 -5.20 -16.03 -23.78
CA HIS A 167 -4.21 -15.96 -22.70
C HIS A 167 -3.70 -14.53 -22.49
N SER A 168 -3.35 -13.79 -23.57
CA SER A 168 -2.89 -12.41 -23.47
C SER A 168 -3.98 -11.47 -22.95
N VAL A 169 -5.23 -11.66 -23.38
CA VAL A 169 -6.39 -10.85 -22.88
C VAL A 169 -6.65 -11.15 -21.41
N HIS A 170 -6.59 -12.43 -21.02
CA HIS A 170 -6.72 -12.85 -19.62
C HIS A 170 -5.63 -12.21 -18.75
N GLN A 171 -4.37 -12.25 -19.18
CA GLN A 171 -3.28 -11.62 -18.44
C GLN A 171 -3.48 -10.10 -18.29
N LEU A 172 -3.88 -9.42 -19.35
CA LEU A 172 -4.10 -7.96 -19.33
C LEU A 172 -5.25 -7.55 -18.41
N LEU A 173 -6.41 -8.23 -18.51
CA LEU A 173 -7.64 -7.86 -17.79
C LEU A 173 -7.77 -8.51 -16.40
N GLY A 174 -6.96 -9.51 -16.08
CA GLY A 174 -6.88 -10.18 -14.79
C GLY A 174 -5.59 -9.81 -14.04
N PRO A 175 -4.53 -10.63 -14.12
CA PRO A 175 -3.32 -10.41 -13.33
C PRO A 175 -2.68 -9.02 -13.46
N CYS A 176 -2.72 -8.39 -14.64
CA CYS A 176 -2.10 -7.08 -14.85
C CYS A 176 -2.91 -5.89 -14.33
N GLN A 177 -4.24 -5.95 -14.33
CA GLN A 177 -5.08 -4.83 -13.86
C GLN A 177 -5.48 -5.00 -12.39
N PRO A 178 -6.41 -5.92 -12.02
CA PRO A 178 -6.80 -6.11 -10.63
C PRO A 178 -5.79 -6.95 -9.82
N ALA A 179 -4.71 -7.44 -10.44
CA ALA A 179 -3.71 -8.33 -9.84
C ALA A 179 -4.30 -9.67 -9.34
N VAL A 180 -5.35 -10.15 -9.99
CA VAL A 180 -6.09 -11.36 -9.63
C VAL A 180 -6.41 -12.17 -10.88
N ASP A 181 -6.30 -13.51 -10.80
CA ASP A 181 -6.73 -14.41 -11.87
C ASP A 181 -8.26 -14.41 -12.03
N PHE A 182 -8.76 -14.66 -13.24
CA PHE A 182 -10.21 -14.74 -13.50
C PHE A 182 -10.90 -15.88 -12.73
N ASN A 183 -10.15 -16.85 -12.23
CA ASN A 183 -10.69 -17.91 -11.36
C ASN A 183 -10.90 -17.45 -9.90
N ASP A 184 -10.17 -16.41 -9.48
CA ASP A 184 -10.21 -15.86 -8.12
C ASP A 184 -10.93 -14.51 -8.03
N TYR A 185 -11.60 -14.12 -9.09
CA TYR A 185 -12.22 -12.80 -9.26
C TYR A 185 -13.67 -12.95 -9.74
N THR A 186 -14.59 -12.18 -9.19
CA THR A 186 -16.01 -12.27 -9.53
C THR A 186 -16.52 -11.00 -10.23
N LEU A 187 -17.67 -11.11 -10.91
CA LEU A 187 -18.31 -9.93 -11.50
C LEU A 187 -18.80 -8.93 -10.46
N ASN A 188 -19.13 -9.39 -9.24
CA ASN A 188 -19.52 -8.51 -8.15
C ASN A 188 -18.38 -7.58 -7.74
N ASP A 189 -17.15 -8.10 -7.69
CA ASP A 189 -15.95 -7.28 -7.40
C ASP A 189 -15.72 -6.22 -8.50
N SER A 190 -15.90 -6.60 -9.78
CA SER A 190 -15.70 -5.66 -10.89
C SER A 190 -16.67 -4.50 -10.86
N HIS A 191 -17.93 -4.75 -10.48
CA HIS A 191 -18.94 -3.70 -10.39
C HIS A 191 -18.64 -2.66 -9.33
N THR A 192 -18.11 -3.08 -8.19
CA THR A 192 -17.70 -2.18 -7.11
C THR A 192 -16.60 -1.23 -7.58
N ASN A 193 -15.71 -1.72 -8.46
CA ASN A 193 -14.61 -0.93 -9.03
C ASN A 193 -15.01 -0.06 -10.24
N SER A 194 -16.12 -0.39 -10.94
CA SER A 194 -16.50 0.30 -12.20
C SER A 194 -16.87 1.77 -12.03
N THR A 195 -17.28 2.19 -10.85
CA THR A 195 -17.63 3.59 -10.55
C THR A 195 -16.42 4.54 -10.56
N HIS A 196 -15.22 3.99 -10.61
CA HIS A 196 -13.97 4.74 -10.56
C HIS A 196 -13.27 4.88 -11.91
N GLN A 197 -13.86 4.40 -12.99
CA GLN A 197 -13.35 4.59 -14.35
C GLN A 197 -13.57 6.04 -14.80
N GLY A 198 -12.59 6.88 -14.54
CA GLY A 198 -12.56 8.27 -14.97
C GLY A 198 -11.52 8.47 -16.08
N GLU A 199 -11.45 9.66 -16.57
CA GLU A 199 -10.76 10.27 -17.71
C GLU A 199 -9.25 9.91 -17.95
N GLY A 200 -8.86 8.63 -17.80
CA GLY A 200 -7.53 8.14 -18.10
C GLY A 200 -6.54 8.32 -16.95
N ASP A 201 -5.35 7.83 -17.18
CA ASP A 201 -4.26 7.81 -16.22
C ASP A 201 -3.21 8.87 -16.55
N GLY A 202 -2.44 9.23 -15.56
CA GLY A 202 -1.25 10.06 -15.71
C GLY A 202 -0.06 9.44 -14.99
N TYR A 203 1.12 9.92 -15.27
CA TYR A 203 2.35 9.52 -14.60
C TYR A 203 3.25 10.73 -14.30
N VAL A 204 4.18 10.54 -13.38
CA VAL A 204 5.10 11.57 -12.88
C VAL A 204 6.51 11.23 -13.34
N LYS A 205 7.15 12.10 -14.10
CA LYS A 205 8.52 11.87 -14.59
C LYS A 205 9.52 11.66 -13.44
N GLU A 206 9.36 12.41 -12.36
CA GLU A 206 10.20 12.34 -11.16
C GLU A 206 9.82 11.21 -10.20
N GLY A 207 8.81 10.41 -10.58
CA GLY A 207 8.27 9.29 -9.83
C GLY A 207 7.13 9.65 -8.89
N TYR A 208 6.13 8.77 -8.83
CA TYR A 208 4.94 8.97 -7.99
C TYR A 208 5.28 8.95 -6.50
N GLY A 209 6.20 8.06 -6.07
CA GLY A 209 6.65 8.02 -4.69
C GLY A 209 7.31 9.33 -4.25
N THR A 210 8.09 9.96 -5.13
CA THR A 210 8.71 11.28 -4.91
C THR A 210 7.65 12.37 -4.76
N LEU A 211 6.66 12.40 -5.65
CA LEU A 211 5.55 13.35 -5.57
C LEU A 211 4.74 13.18 -4.29
N LEU A 212 4.39 11.95 -3.88
CA LEU A 212 3.66 11.67 -2.65
C LEU A 212 4.45 12.12 -1.42
N ALA A 213 5.75 11.82 -1.37
CA ALA A 213 6.61 12.23 -0.27
C ALA A 213 6.68 13.76 -0.15
N TYR A 214 6.74 14.47 -1.28
CA TYR A 214 6.73 15.93 -1.31
C TYR A 214 5.35 16.51 -0.95
N TYR A 215 4.26 15.90 -1.41
CA TYR A 215 2.88 16.29 -1.09
C TYR A 215 2.59 16.21 0.41
N ARG A 216 3.23 15.28 1.12
CA ARG A 216 3.10 15.06 2.57
C ARG A 216 4.42 15.29 3.32
N ARG A 217 5.25 16.23 2.84
CA ARG A 217 6.54 16.55 3.46
C ARG A 217 6.43 17.13 4.86
N ASP A 218 5.33 17.84 5.13
CA ASP A 218 4.97 18.46 6.40
C ASP A 218 4.50 17.47 7.47
N VAL A 219 4.16 16.23 7.11
CA VAL A 219 3.75 15.21 8.06
C VAL A 219 4.99 14.63 8.77
N PRO A 220 5.13 14.87 10.10
CA PRO A 220 6.20 14.28 10.88
C PRO A 220 5.97 12.76 11.03
N VAL A 221 7.00 11.96 10.75
CA VAL A 221 6.94 10.50 10.87
C VAL A 221 8.12 10.00 11.66
N LYS A 222 7.87 9.21 12.69
CA LYS A 222 8.90 8.46 13.42
C LYS A 222 9.17 7.16 12.68
N LEU A 223 10.25 7.15 11.91
CA LEU A 223 10.69 6.01 11.10
C LEU A 223 11.35 4.91 11.95
N LYS A 224 11.57 3.73 11.37
CA LYS A 224 12.22 2.56 12.00
C LYS A 224 11.55 2.15 13.32
N THR A 225 10.24 2.43 13.45
CA THR A 225 9.45 2.15 14.64
C THR A 225 8.51 1.00 14.33
N VAL A 226 8.92 -0.20 14.69
CA VAL A 226 8.18 -1.45 14.46
C VAL A 226 7.22 -1.68 15.60
N VAL A 227 5.93 -1.82 15.30
CA VAL A 227 4.89 -2.16 16.27
C VAL A 227 4.84 -3.68 16.45
N ASN A 228 4.91 -4.12 17.69
CA ASN A 228 4.83 -5.54 18.07
C ASN A 228 3.45 -5.88 18.66
N GLU A 229 2.89 -4.98 19.49
CA GLU A 229 1.60 -5.22 20.15
C GLU A 229 0.82 -3.91 20.29
N ILE A 230 -0.49 -4.01 20.14
CA ILE A 230 -1.45 -2.92 20.41
C ILE A 230 -2.36 -3.37 21.53
N LYS A 231 -2.22 -2.78 22.71
CA LYS A 231 -3.09 -2.99 23.86
C LYS A 231 -4.22 -1.99 23.83
N TRP A 232 -5.46 -2.47 23.77
CA TRP A 232 -6.66 -1.66 23.62
C TRP A 232 -7.78 -2.18 24.53
N GLY A 233 -8.92 -1.51 24.59
CA GLY A 233 -10.05 -1.92 25.42
C GLY A 233 -10.08 -1.28 26.82
N GLY A 234 -9.06 -0.45 27.15
CA GLY A 234 -9.01 0.36 28.37
C GLY A 234 -9.25 1.85 28.11
N LYS A 235 -8.75 2.70 28.99
CA LYS A 235 -8.72 4.15 28.78
C LYS A 235 -7.59 4.51 27.80
N GLY A 236 -7.83 4.40 26.50
CA GLY A 236 -6.84 4.65 25.46
C GLY A 236 -6.14 3.37 24.97
N VAL A 237 -5.03 3.56 24.30
CA VAL A 237 -4.22 2.49 23.69
C VAL A 237 -2.76 2.59 24.11
N GLN A 238 -2.12 1.45 24.26
CA GLN A 238 -0.66 1.33 24.44
C GLN A 238 -0.11 0.55 23.25
N ILE A 239 0.89 1.10 22.61
CA ILE A 239 1.54 0.54 21.42
C ILE A 239 2.97 0.18 21.77
N GLU A 240 3.21 -1.12 21.87
CA GLU A 240 4.54 -1.66 22.13
C GLU A 240 5.36 -1.68 20.83
N THR A 241 6.50 -1.03 20.85
CA THR A 241 7.38 -0.95 19.69
C THR A 241 8.81 -1.38 20.04
N ASN A 242 9.62 -1.59 19.00
CA ASN A 242 11.07 -1.82 19.18
C ASN A 242 11.82 -0.60 19.79
N GLN A 243 11.15 0.56 19.91
CA GLN A 243 11.71 1.79 20.49
C GLN A 243 11.03 2.21 21.80
N GLY A 244 10.30 1.28 22.44
CA GLY A 244 9.57 1.51 23.68
C GLY A 244 8.05 1.64 23.47
N THR A 245 7.34 1.87 24.56
CA THR A 245 5.87 1.97 24.59
C THR A 245 5.41 3.39 24.27
N ILE A 246 4.42 3.49 23.41
CA ILE A 246 3.74 4.75 23.07
C ILE A 246 2.29 4.64 23.54
N SER A 247 1.82 5.68 24.25
CA SER A 247 0.42 5.76 24.71
C SER A 247 -0.32 6.86 24.01
N ALA A 248 -1.59 6.61 23.65
CA ALA A 248 -2.49 7.59 23.05
C ALA A 248 -3.95 7.33 23.47
N LYS A 249 -4.84 8.29 23.16
CA LYS A 249 -6.28 8.09 23.36
C LYS A 249 -6.84 7.02 22.41
N THR A 250 -6.33 7.00 21.18
CA THR A 250 -6.71 6.01 20.15
C THR A 250 -5.57 5.80 19.14
N CYS A 251 -5.71 4.79 18.28
CA CYS A 251 -4.81 4.60 17.14
C CYS A 251 -5.57 4.33 15.84
N VAL A 252 -4.94 4.67 14.73
CA VAL A 252 -5.39 4.34 13.37
C VAL A 252 -4.36 3.40 12.75
N VAL A 253 -4.79 2.19 12.41
CA VAL A 253 -3.92 1.15 11.81
C VAL A 253 -4.09 1.22 10.30
N THR A 254 -3.01 1.56 9.58
CA THR A 254 -3.00 1.72 8.11
C THR A 254 -2.04 0.77 7.41
N VAL A 255 -1.57 -0.25 8.12
CA VAL A 255 -0.73 -1.30 7.52
C VAL A 255 -1.55 -2.14 6.53
N SER A 256 -0.88 -2.81 5.60
CA SER A 256 -1.57 -3.67 4.63
C SER A 256 -2.19 -4.90 5.31
N VAL A 257 -3.23 -5.44 4.70
CA VAL A 257 -3.86 -6.70 5.16
C VAL A 257 -2.84 -7.84 5.27
N ALA A 258 -1.85 -7.91 4.37
CA ALA A 258 -0.80 -8.92 4.48
C ALA A 258 0.03 -8.82 5.78
N VAL A 259 0.27 -7.60 6.28
CA VAL A 259 0.94 -7.41 7.58
C VAL A 259 0.06 -7.89 8.73
N LEU A 260 -1.26 -7.65 8.64
CA LEU A 260 -2.25 -8.12 9.63
C LEU A 260 -2.35 -9.65 9.62
N ASN A 261 -2.49 -10.26 8.44
CA ASN A 261 -2.56 -11.71 8.27
C ASN A 261 -1.27 -12.43 8.68
N ALA A 262 -0.12 -11.78 8.54
CA ALA A 262 1.14 -12.34 9.02
C ALA A 262 1.24 -12.42 10.57
N GLY A 263 0.26 -11.88 11.31
CA GLY A 263 0.20 -11.95 12.77
C GLY A 263 1.36 -11.24 13.49
N LYS A 264 2.11 -10.39 12.80
CA LYS A 264 3.28 -9.70 13.35
C LYS A 264 2.91 -8.60 14.35
N ILE A 265 1.68 -8.12 14.31
CA ILE A 265 1.13 -7.15 15.27
C ILE A 265 0.12 -7.89 16.13
N LYS A 266 0.44 -8.08 17.40
CA LYS A 266 -0.49 -8.66 18.38
C LYS A 266 -1.51 -7.62 18.82
N PHE A 267 -2.76 -8.02 18.99
CA PHE A 267 -3.81 -7.19 19.58
C PHE A 267 -4.22 -7.76 20.94
N SER A 268 -4.25 -6.93 21.97
CA SER A 268 -4.63 -7.31 23.33
C SER A 268 -5.67 -6.34 23.90
N PRO A 269 -6.91 -6.81 24.10
CA PRO A 269 -7.43 -8.16 23.80
C PRO A 269 -7.39 -8.49 22.31
N ALA A 270 -7.58 -9.77 21.95
CA ALA A 270 -7.68 -10.18 20.55
C ALA A 270 -8.83 -9.42 19.85
N LEU A 271 -8.67 -9.15 18.56
CA LEU A 271 -9.75 -8.56 17.77
C LEU A 271 -10.94 -9.53 17.67
N PRO A 272 -12.16 -9.04 17.46
CA PRO A 272 -13.31 -9.90 17.16
C PRO A 272 -13.03 -10.83 15.97
N LEU A 273 -13.52 -12.08 16.02
CA LEU A 273 -13.26 -13.10 14.99
C LEU A 273 -13.57 -12.63 13.57
N GLY A 274 -14.68 -11.92 13.36
CA GLY A 274 -15.04 -11.37 12.05
C GLY A 274 -14.03 -10.37 11.46
N LYS A 275 -13.09 -9.83 12.27
CA LYS A 275 -11.98 -9.02 11.73
C LYS A 275 -10.93 -9.90 11.09
N TYR A 276 -10.59 -11.03 11.69
CA TYR A 276 -9.63 -11.98 11.12
C TYR A 276 -10.21 -12.64 9.86
N GLU A 277 -11.48 -13.02 9.87
CA GLU A 277 -12.21 -13.52 8.70
C GLU A 277 -12.17 -12.50 7.54
N ALA A 278 -12.40 -11.21 7.85
CA ALA A 278 -12.31 -10.14 6.85
C ALA A 278 -10.88 -9.95 6.31
N PHE A 279 -9.85 -10.09 7.15
CA PHE A 279 -8.47 -10.03 6.70
C PHE A 279 -8.11 -11.18 5.75
N ASP A 280 -8.56 -12.39 6.06
CA ASP A 280 -8.35 -13.57 5.21
C ASP A 280 -9.11 -13.46 3.87
N GLY A 281 -10.29 -12.83 3.88
CA GLY A 281 -11.07 -12.57 2.68
C GLY A 281 -10.47 -11.53 1.72
N ILE A 282 -9.64 -10.63 2.23
CA ILE A 282 -8.99 -9.59 1.42
C ILE A 282 -7.55 -10.00 1.09
N ARG A 283 -7.36 -10.69 -0.01
CA ARG A 283 -6.03 -11.12 -0.47
C ARG A 283 -5.29 -9.98 -1.16
N LEU A 284 -3.97 -9.93 -0.99
CA LEU A 284 -3.12 -9.08 -1.81
C LEU A 284 -2.77 -9.83 -3.10
N GLY A 285 -3.08 -9.23 -4.23
CA GLY A 285 -2.63 -9.71 -5.53
C GLY A 285 -1.12 -9.51 -5.73
N THR A 286 -0.52 -10.36 -6.55
CA THR A 286 0.88 -10.22 -6.96
C THR A 286 0.99 -9.14 -8.02
N VAL A 287 1.64 -8.02 -7.70
CA VAL A 287 1.93 -6.97 -8.68
C VAL A 287 3.22 -7.36 -9.42
N SER A 288 3.07 -7.99 -10.58
CA SER A 288 4.19 -8.51 -11.37
C SER A 288 4.61 -7.63 -12.55
N TYR A 289 3.74 -6.76 -13.05
CA TYR A 289 3.98 -6.02 -14.29
C TYR A 289 5.14 -5.00 -14.21
N THR A 290 5.38 -4.40 -13.06
CA THR A 290 6.52 -3.49 -12.88
C THR A 290 7.87 -4.22 -12.89
N HIS A 291 7.91 -5.44 -12.36
CA HIS A 291 9.12 -6.25 -12.35
C HIS A 291 9.42 -6.89 -13.71
N LEU A 292 8.41 -7.29 -14.47
CA LEU A 292 8.57 -7.83 -15.82
C LEU A 292 9.13 -6.79 -16.79
N ARG A 293 8.70 -5.53 -16.71
CA ARG A 293 9.28 -4.44 -17.53
C ARG A 293 10.78 -4.23 -17.28
N ALA A 294 11.25 -4.41 -16.06
CA ALA A 294 12.67 -4.29 -15.75
C ALA A 294 13.53 -5.42 -16.34
N HIS A 295 12.96 -6.61 -16.52
CA HIS A 295 13.65 -7.75 -17.14
C HIS A 295 13.64 -7.72 -18.68
N GLU A 296 12.61 -7.12 -19.27
CA GLU A 296 12.49 -7.03 -20.74
C GLU A 296 13.40 -5.96 -21.38
N THR A 297 14.00 -5.09 -20.59
CA THR A 297 14.88 -3.99 -21.08
C THR A 297 16.37 -4.33 -21.07
N HIS A 298 16.76 -5.54 -20.71
CA HIS A 298 18.13 -6.03 -20.87
C HIS A 298 18.25 -6.86 -22.15
N PRO A 299 19.09 -6.41 -23.13
CA PRO A 299 19.48 -7.23 -24.28
C PRO A 299 20.32 -8.42 -23.86
#